data_848d759ef657d9244a0a1916a4d2d162
#
_entry.id   848d759ef657d9244a0a1916a4d2d162
#
_cell.length_a   1.000
_cell.length_b   1.000
_cell.length_c   1.000
_cell.angle_alpha   90.00
_cell.angle_beta   90.00
_cell.angle_gamma   90.00
#
_symmetry.space_group_name_H-M   'P 1'
#
loop_
_entity.id
_entity.type
_entity.pdbx_description
1 polymer ?
#
loop_
_entity_poly.entity_id
_entity_poly.type
_entity_poly.pdbx_seq_one_letter_code
_entity_poly.pdbx_strand_id
1 'polypeptide(L)'
;MKVVDFIVKHIDENGMTQSEAAAVAGMSRQNFWDKLNNRNPRFNTMTRILDAFGYQIHVVRKDGETLNFCEADFFAAAEKENLYYDSLEAILVSMGYLFEISKKAEK
;
A
#
# COMPACT_ATOMS: atom_id res chain seq x y z
N MET A 1 9.12 -2.47 -7.30
CA MET A 1 8.59 -1.10 -7.36
C MET A 1 8.12 -0.70 -5.96
N LYS A 2 8.55 0.44 -5.49
CA LYS A 2 8.08 0.95 -4.19
C LYS A 2 6.62 1.33 -4.28
N VAL A 3 5.91 1.22 -3.16
CA VAL A 3 4.47 1.53 -3.10
C VAL A 3 4.15 2.96 -3.55
N VAL A 4 4.99 3.92 -3.19
CA VAL A 4 4.81 5.32 -3.60
C VAL A 4 4.90 5.45 -5.11
N ASP A 5 5.87 4.78 -5.74
CA ASP A 5 6.03 4.78 -7.20
C ASP A 5 4.81 4.18 -7.89
N PHE A 6 4.24 3.13 -7.32
CA PHE A 6 3.01 2.52 -7.81
C PHE A 6 1.84 3.52 -7.79
N ILE A 7 1.68 4.24 -6.68
CA ILE A 7 0.61 5.24 -6.52
C ILE A 7 0.80 6.38 -7.52
N VAL A 8 2.01 6.91 -7.65
CA VAL A 8 2.32 8.00 -8.59
C VAL A 8 2.06 7.56 -10.03
N LYS A 9 2.43 6.34 -10.39
CA LYS A 9 2.17 5.77 -11.71
C LYS A 9 0.67 5.70 -12.00
N HIS A 10 -0.13 5.28 -11.03
CA HIS A 10 -1.60 5.26 -11.16
C HIS A 10 -2.15 6.65 -11.45
N ILE A 11 -1.69 7.65 -10.70
CA ILE A 11 -2.11 9.04 -10.88
C ILE A 11 -1.78 9.51 -12.30
N ASP A 12 -0.56 9.28 -12.76
CA ASP A 12 -0.10 9.70 -14.08
C ASP A 12 -0.86 8.97 -15.19
N GLU A 13 -1.04 7.67 -15.09
CA GLU A 13 -1.73 6.86 -16.09
C GLU A 13 -3.22 7.22 -16.23
N ASN A 14 -3.83 7.72 -15.18
CA ASN A 14 -5.24 8.13 -15.18
C ASN A 14 -5.43 9.62 -15.43
N GLY A 15 -4.36 10.36 -15.72
CA GLY A 15 -4.43 11.78 -16.01
C GLY A 15 -4.98 12.62 -14.87
N MET A 16 -4.77 12.21 -13.63
CA MET A 16 -5.30 12.90 -12.47
C MET A 16 -4.43 14.10 -12.11
N THR A 17 -5.07 15.21 -11.73
CA THR A 17 -4.35 16.33 -11.11
C THR A 17 -4.00 15.98 -9.66
N GLN A 18 -3.09 16.74 -9.08
CA GLN A 18 -2.72 16.57 -7.67
C GLN A 18 -3.92 16.74 -6.74
N SER A 19 -4.78 17.73 -7.04
CA SER A 19 -5.99 17.97 -6.24
C SER A 19 -6.99 16.84 -6.37
N GLU A 20 -7.17 16.30 -7.58
CA GLU A 20 -8.06 15.15 -7.81
C GLU A 20 -7.59 13.91 -7.06
N ALA A 21 -6.30 13.61 -7.14
CA ALA A 21 -5.72 12.47 -6.44
C ALA A 21 -5.89 12.59 -4.92
N ALA A 22 -5.61 13.76 -4.37
CA ALA A 22 -5.80 14.02 -2.94
C ALA A 22 -7.26 13.86 -2.52
N ALA A 23 -8.20 14.37 -3.32
CA ALA A 23 -9.62 14.24 -3.05
C ALA A 23 -10.07 12.78 -3.01
N VAL A 24 -9.59 11.95 -3.94
CA VAL A 24 -9.88 10.51 -3.96
C VAL A 24 -9.39 9.87 -2.66
N ALA A 25 -8.21 10.24 -2.20
CA ALA A 25 -7.63 9.71 -0.96
C ALA A 25 -8.29 10.30 0.31
N GLY A 26 -9.22 11.25 0.17
CA GLY A 26 -9.88 11.89 1.31
C GLY A 26 -8.96 12.83 2.09
N MET A 27 -7.97 13.41 1.44
CA MET A 27 -6.95 14.27 2.06
C MET A 27 -6.89 15.61 1.36
N SER A 28 -6.35 16.63 2.07
CA SER A 28 -5.96 17.87 1.42
C SER A 28 -4.79 17.58 0.48
N ARG A 29 -4.62 18.42 -0.55
CA ARG A 29 -3.52 18.29 -1.50
C ARG A 29 -2.16 18.27 -0.79
N GLN A 30 -1.94 19.19 0.14
CA GLN A 30 -0.69 19.28 0.90
C GLN A 30 -0.44 18.01 1.72
N ASN A 31 -1.44 17.57 2.46
CA ASN A 31 -1.31 16.38 3.32
C ASN A 31 -1.04 15.12 2.48
N PHE A 32 -1.72 14.96 1.35
CA PHE A 32 -1.54 13.83 0.46
C PHE A 32 -0.10 13.74 -0.05
N TRP A 33 0.41 14.84 -0.56
CA TRP A 33 1.77 14.87 -1.12
C TRP A 33 2.84 14.76 -0.05
N ASP A 34 2.60 15.31 1.14
CA ASP A 34 3.50 15.11 2.29
C ASP A 34 3.61 13.63 2.65
N LYS A 35 2.50 12.91 2.60
CA LYS A 35 2.50 11.45 2.87
C LYS A 35 3.28 10.68 1.80
N LEU A 36 3.12 11.05 0.53
CA LEU A 36 3.84 10.38 -0.56
C LEU A 36 5.34 10.70 -0.56
N ASN A 37 5.72 11.89 -0.12
CA ASN A 37 7.12 12.31 -0.09
C ASN A 37 7.84 11.92 1.20
N ASN A 38 7.15 11.29 2.14
CA ASN A 38 7.75 10.82 3.37
C ASN A 38 8.67 9.62 3.06
N ARG A 39 9.89 9.65 3.61
CA ARG A 39 10.87 8.54 3.43
C ARG A 39 10.38 7.23 4.03
N ASN A 40 9.61 7.32 5.11
CA ASN A 40 9.11 6.16 5.84
C ASN A 40 7.59 6.26 5.98
N PRO A 41 6.83 6.00 4.89
CA PRO A 41 5.38 6.02 4.98
C PRO A 41 4.90 4.89 5.88
N ARG A 42 3.85 5.17 6.67
CA ARG A 42 3.23 4.16 7.51
C ARG A 42 2.43 3.17 6.66
N PHE A 43 2.40 1.92 7.09
CA PHE A 43 1.64 0.88 6.42
C PHE A 43 0.16 1.26 6.28
N ASN A 44 -0.47 1.74 7.37
CA ASN A 44 -1.87 2.20 7.35
C ASN A 44 -2.12 3.27 6.30
N THR A 45 -1.22 4.25 6.21
CA THR A 45 -1.36 5.36 5.26
C THR A 45 -1.34 4.84 3.84
N MET A 46 -0.40 3.97 3.52
CA MET A 46 -0.28 3.40 2.18
C MET A 46 -1.47 2.52 1.83
N THR A 47 -1.93 1.68 2.74
CA THR A 47 -3.10 0.81 2.50
C THR A 47 -4.38 1.63 2.30
N ARG A 48 -4.56 2.72 3.04
CA ARG A 48 -5.72 3.62 2.86
C ARG A 48 -5.72 4.27 1.49
N ILE A 49 -4.56 4.76 1.05
CA ILE A 49 -4.43 5.39 -0.26
C ILE A 49 -4.69 4.37 -1.37
N LEU A 50 -4.09 3.19 -1.28
CA LEU A 50 -4.33 2.11 -2.24
C LEU A 50 -5.80 1.72 -2.29
N ASP A 51 -6.44 1.57 -1.13
CA ASP A 51 -7.86 1.24 -1.04
C ASP A 51 -8.72 2.30 -1.72
N ALA A 52 -8.44 3.58 -1.47
CA ALA A 52 -9.17 4.69 -2.08
C ALA A 52 -9.04 4.69 -3.61
N PHE A 53 -7.91 4.25 -4.15
CA PHE A 53 -7.69 4.15 -5.59
C PHE A 53 -8.20 2.83 -6.21
N GLY A 54 -8.84 1.98 -5.41
CA GLY A 54 -9.42 0.73 -5.89
C GLY A 54 -8.47 -0.45 -5.91
N TYR A 55 -7.42 -0.40 -5.13
CA TYR A 55 -6.46 -1.50 -5.01
C TYR A 55 -6.52 -2.17 -3.64
N GLN A 56 -6.03 -3.37 -3.58
CA GLN A 56 -5.84 -4.10 -2.33
C GLN A 56 -4.43 -4.70 -2.31
N ILE A 57 -3.95 -4.99 -1.11
CA ILE A 57 -2.63 -5.56 -0.91
C ILE A 57 -2.78 -6.95 -0.29
N HIS A 58 -1.96 -7.88 -0.76
CA HIS A 58 -1.90 -9.24 -0.22
C HIS A 58 -0.45 -9.61 0.06
N VAL A 59 -0.26 -10.56 0.97
CA VAL A 59 1.03 -11.21 1.18
C VAL A 59 1.02 -12.50 0.40
N VAL A 60 2.04 -12.74 -0.39
CA VAL A 60 2.22 -13.98 -1.15
C VAL A 60 3.60 -14.57 -0.86
N ARG A 61 3.73 -15.89 -0.97
CA ARG A 61 5.03 -16.54 -0.85
C ARG A 61 5.75 -16.48 -2.20
N LYS A 62 7.05 -16.25 -2.16
CA LYS A 62 7.90 -16.21 -3.37
C LYS A 62 7.84 -17.52 -4.14
N ASP A 63 7.66 -18.65 -3.45
CA ASP A 63 7.58 -19.97 -4.08
C ASP A 63 6.19 -20.32 -4.63
N GLY A 64 5.22 -19.42 -4.48
CA GLY A 64 3.84 -19.63 -4.96
C GLY A 64 2.99 -20.53 -4.09
N GLU A 65 3.51 -21.03 -2.99
CA GLU A 65 2.77 -21.88 -2.07
C GLU A 65 1.81 -21.06 -1.20
N THR A 66 0.88 -21.75 -0.53
CA THR A 66 -0.08 -21.13 0.37
C THR A 66 0.62 -20.54 1.60
N LEU A 67 0.12 -19.41 2.09
CA LEU A 67 0.61 -18.81 3.34
C LEU A 67 0.41 -19.77 4.50
N ASN A 68 1.37 -19.76 5.42
CA ASN A 68 1.33 -20.55 6.65
C ASN A 68 0.92 -19.71 7.87
N PHE A 69 0.32 -18.55 7.64
CA PHE A 69 -0.20 -17.67 8.69
C PHE A 69 -1.45 -16.96 8.17
N CYS A 70 -2.21 -16.37 9.09
CA CYS A 70 -3.42 -15.62 8.75
C CYS A 70 -3.07 -14.22 8.28
N GLU A 71 -3.33 -13.91 7.02
CA GLU A 71 -3.05 -12.59 6.42
C GLU A 71 -3.81 -11.47 7.15
N ALA A 72 -5.08 -11.70 7.47
CA ALA A 72 -5.89 -10.69 8.18
C ALA A 72 -5.30 -10.35 9.55
N ASP A 73 -4.81 -11.33 10.29
CA ASP A 73 -4.18 -11.12 11.59
C ASP A 73 -2.87 -10.35 11.43
N PHE A 74 -2.10 -10.67 10.39
CA PHE A 74 -0.86 -9.95 10.07
C PHE A 74 -1.13 -8.47 9.81
N PHE A 75 -2.12 -8.17 8.96
CA PHE A 75 -2.47 -6.79 8.65
C PHE A 75 -3.01 -6.04 9.88
N ALA A 76 -3.82 -6.69 10.68
CA ALA A 76 -4.36 -6.10 11.92
C ALA A 76 -3.22 -5.72 12.88
N ALA A 77 -2.22 -6.59 13.03
CA ALA A 77 -1.05 -6.32 13.86
C ALA A 77 -0.21 -5.16 13.31
N ALA A 78 0.01 -5.13 12.00
CA ALA A 78 0.76 -4.05 11.34
C ALA A 78 0.09 -2.69 11.55
N GLU A 79 -1.23 -2.63 11.44
CA GLU A 79 -2.02 -1.42 11.67
C GLU A 79 -1.98 -0.99 13.14
N LYS A 80 -2.19 -1.93 14.05
CA LYS A 80 -2.20 -1.66 15.48
C LYS A 80 -0.87 -1.09 15.97
N GLU A 81 0.23 -1.63 15.47
CA GLU A 81 1.58 -1.20 15.86
C GLU A 81 2.06 -0.01 15.04
N ASN A 82 1.26 0.46 14.09
CA ASN A 82 1.57 1.62 13.24
C ASN A 82 2.94 1.50 12.57
N LEU A 83 3.22 0.34 12.00
CA LEU A 83 4.52 0.03 11.42
C LEU A 83 4.77 0.75 10.09
N TYR A 84 6.03 0.94 9.74
CA TYR A 84 6.44 1.50 8.46
C TYR A 84 6.29 0.46 7.34
N TYR A 85 5.80 0.90 6.19
CA TYR A 85 5.56 0.02 5.04
C TYR A 85 6.85 -0.66 4.56
N ASP A 86 7.90 0.13 4.32
CA ASP A 86 9.17 -0.39 3.79
C ASP A 86 9.84 -1.36 4.76
N SER A 87 9.73 -1.13 6.07
CA SER A 87 10.28 -2.02 7.09
C SER A 87 9.55 -3.37 7.08
N LEU A 88 8.22 -3.35 6.99
CA LEU A 88 7.43 -4.58 6.88
C LEU A 88 7.80 -5.36 5.62
N GLU A 89 7.88 -4.67 4.49
CA GLU A 89 8.22 -5.30 3.22
C GLU A 89 9.60 -5.94 3.28
N ALA A 90 10.59 -5.23 3.83
CA ALA A 90 11.95 -5.76 3.95
C ALA A 90 11.99 -7.03 4.81
N ILE A 91 11.26 -7.06 5.90
CA ILE A 91 11.17 -8.24 6.78
C ILE A 91 10.52 -9.39 6.02
N LEU A 92 9.39 -9.16 5.36
CA LEU A 92 8.68 -10.18 4.59
C LEU A 92 9.56 -10.75 3.48
N VAL A 93 10.24 -9.89 2.73
CA VAL A 93 11.14 -10.32 1.65
C VAL A 93 12.25 -11.21 2.18
N SER A 94 12.82 -10.86 3.34
CA SER A 94 13.88 -11.67 3.96
C SER A 94 13.39 -13.05 4.40
N MET A 95 12.09 -13.20 4.62
CA MET A 95 11.46 -14.45 5.06
C MET A 95 10.87 -15.27 3.90
N GLY A 96 10.99 -14.79 2.67
CA GLY A 96 10.45 -15.48 1.50
C GLY A 96 9.04 -15.06 1.09
N TYR A 97 8.59 -13.89 1.50
CA TYR A 97 7.28 -13.36 1.16
C TYR A 97 7.40 -12.06 0.38
N LEU A 98 6.30 -11.67 -0.27
CA LEU A 98 6.19 -10.41 -1.02
C LEU A 98 4.84 -9.78 -0.73
N PHE A 99 4.78 -8.44 -0.82
CA PHE A 99 3.51 -7.76 -0.99
C PHE A 99 3.11 -7.79 -2.46
N GLU A 100 1.85 -8.08 -2.71
CA GLU A 100 1.26 -8.03 -4.05
C GLU A 100 0.11 -7.03 -4.05
N ILE A 101 0.16 -6.05 -4.96
CA ILE A 101 -0.87 -5.04 -5.12
C ILE A 101 -1.71 -5.42 -6.33
N SER A 102 -3.03 -5.53 -6.16
CA SER A 102 -3.95 -5.87 -7.23
C SER A 102 -5.20 -5.01 -7.13
N LYS A 103 -5.93 -4.91 -8.25
CA LYS A 103 -7.22 -4.21 -8.24
C LYS A 103 -8.22 -4.99 -7.39
N LYS A 104 -9.07 -4.25 -6.67
CA LYS A 104 -10.19 -4.86 -5.96
C LYS A 104 -11.13 -5.54 -6.96
N ALA A 105 -11.71 -6.67 -6.55
CA ALA A 105 -12.70 -7.34 -7.37
C ALA A 105 -13.93 -6.44 -7.53
N GLU A 106 -14.40 -6.31 -8.76
CA GLU A 106 -15.66 -5.63 -9.05
C GLU A 106 -16.82 -6.55 -8.64
N LYS A 107 -17.84 -5.94 -8.05
CA LYS A 107 -19.06 -6.66 -7.70
C LYS A 107 -20.10 -6.50 -8.79
#